data_589c3bf1629e591936c85758292941e1
#
_entry.id   589c3bf1629e591936c85758292941e1
#
_cell.length_a   1.000
_cell.length_b   1.000
_cell.length_c   1.000
_cell.angle_alpha   90.00
_cell.angle_beta   90.00
_cell.angle_gamma   90.00
#
_symmetry.space_group_name_H-M   'P 1'
#
loop_
_entity.id
_entity.type
_entity.pdbx_description
1 polymer ?
#
loop_
_entity_poly.entity_id
_entity_poly.type
_entity_poly.pdbx_seq_one_letter_code
_entity_poly.pdbx_strand_id
1 'polypeptide(L)'
;MKKRLYRWRFFLAVVVVILAGAGIWIFQKKSRTFVPATEVSLKGPYGTLTLQLSEEWNYEIQTEEQDTVYGISFYRGEDKENEVLVKYEKDYPGETCGTGLEEKKIRLAGEKALEESRDGFASGIWEEIVFLGEKSDIHIINPCGESAWWKENEKQVMQILDTLQYDP
;
A
#
# COMPACT_ATOMS: atom_id res chain seq x y z
N MET A 1 14.68 -47.07 -34.73
CA MET A 1 13.87 -45.85 -34.91
C MET A 1 12.90 -45.52 -33.74
N LYS A 2 12.29 -46.52 -33.06
CA LYS A 2 11.29 -46.27 -31.98
C LYS A 2 11.81 -45.48 -30.75
N LYS A 3 13.08 -45.66 -30.32
CA LYS A 3 13.67 -44.96 -29.16
C LYS A 3 13.84 -43.42 -29.34
N ARG A 4 14.00 -42.95 -30.58
CA ARG A 4 14.15 -41.50 -30.86
C ARG A 4 12.83 -40.77 -30.77
N LEU A 5 11.72 -41.43 -31.17
CA LEU A 5 10.38 -40.86 -31.09
C LEU A 5 9.90 -40.68 -29.63
N TYR A 6 10.28 -41.61 -28.74
CA TYR A 6 9.90 -41.57 -27.32
C TYR A 6 10.59 -40.41 -26.58
N ARG A 7 11.87 -40.18 -26.90
CA ARG A 7 12.62 -39.04 -26.32
C ARG A 7 12.05 -37.68 -26.76
N TRP A 8 11.58 -37.59 -28.00
CA TRP A 8 10.97 -36.34 -28.51
C TRP A 8 9.60 -36.07 -27.89
N ARG A 9 8.80 -37.11 -27.69
CA ARG A 9 7.49 -36.97 -27.01
C ARG A 9 7.64 -36.57 -25.54
N PHE A 10 8.64 -37.12 -24.86
CA PHE A 10 8.95 -36.73 -23.49
C PHE A 10 9.42 -35.28 -23.41
N PHE A 11 10.26 -34.84 -24.33
CA PHE A 11 10.74 -33.45 -24.39
C PHE A 11 9.58 -32.47 -24.64
N LEU A 12 8.66 -32.77 -25.55
CA LEU A 12 7.46 -31.98 -25.82
C LEU A 12 6.55 -31.88 -24.60
N ALA A 13 6.34 -32.98 -23.88
CA ALA A 13 5.52 -32.97 -22.66
C ALA A 13 6.12 -32.07 -21.57
N VAL A 14 7.44 -32.11 -21.36
CA VAL A 14 8.15 -31.25 -20.38
C VAL A 14 8.05 -29.80 -20.79
N VAL A 15 8.21 -29.46 -22.05
CA VAL A 15 8.07 -28.06 -22.55
C VAL A 15 6.65 -27.55 -22.36
N VAL A 16 5.63 -28.37 -22.61
CA VAL A 16 4.22 -27.99 -22.39
C VAL A 16 3.94 -27.72 -20.90
N VAL A 17 4.48 -28.55 -20.00
CA VAL A 17 4.32 -28.36 -18.54
C VAL A 17 5.00 -27.08 -18.07
N ILE A 18 6.20 -26.77 -18.58
CA ILE A 18 6.93 -25.54 -18.26
C ILE A 18 6.18 -24.32 -18.78
N LEU A 19 5.67 -24.38 -20.01
CA LEU A 19 4.89 -23.27 -20.58
C LEU A 19 3.55 -23.07 -19.87
N ALA A 20 2.87 -24.15 -19.48
CA ALA A 20 1.64 -24.08 -18.68
C ALA A 20 1.93 -23.51 -17.27
N GLY A 21 3.00 -23.96 -16.61
CA GLY A 21 3.43 -23.42 -15.32
C GLY A 21 3.82 -21.95 -15.39
N ALA A 22 4.58 -21.55 -16.41
CA ALA A 22 4.92 -20.16 -16.66
C ALA A 22 3.68 -19.29 -16.99
N GLY A 23 2.74 -19.84 -17.77
CA GLY A 23 1.47 -19.16 -18.08
C GLY A 23 0.61 -18.94 -16.84
N ILE A 24 0.50 -19.94 -15.95
CA ILE A 24 -0.22 -19.81 -14.67
C ILE A 24 0.47 -18.79 -13.76
N TRP A 25 1.80 -18.83 -13.69
CA TRP A 25 2.58 -17.87 -12.88
C TRP A 25 2.46 -16.44 -13.38
N ILE A 26 2.48 -16.21 -14.70
CA ILE A 26 2.26 -14.91 -15.33
C ILE A 26 0.81 -14.45 -15.12
N PHE A 27 -0.15 -15.35 -15.13
CA PHE A 27 -1.56 -15.03 -14.91
C PHE A 27 -1.84 -14.66 -13.45
N GLN A 28 -1.17 -15.31 -12.50
CA GLN A 28 -1.24 -14.93 -11.07
C GLN A 28 -0.53 -13.60 -10.78
N LYS A 29 0.50 -13.25 -11.57
CA LYS A 29 1.20 -11.97 -11.48
C LYS A 29 0.50 -10.83 -12.25
N LYS A 30 -0.58 -11.15 -12.99
CA LYS A 30 -1.41 -10.15 -13.62
C LYS A 30 -2.08 -9.34 -12.52
N SER A 31 -1.59 -8.12 -12.35
CA SER A 31 -2.03 -7.13 -11.36
C SER A 31 -3.50 -7.33 -11.00
N ARG A 32 -3.76 -7.72 -9.75
CA ARG A 32 -5.10 -7.69 -9.22
C ARG A 32 -5.59 -6.26 -9.40
N THR A 33 -6.61 -6.10 -10.22
CA THR A 33 -7.23 -4.79 -10.43
C THR A 33 -7.89 -4.44 -9.12
N PHE A 34 -7.58 -3.28 -8.56
CA PHE A 34 -8.27 -2.79 -7.37
C PHE A 34 -9.77 -2.68 -7.67
N VAL A 35 -10.57 -3.37 -6.88
CA VAL A 35 -12.02 -3.33 -6.94
C VAL A 35 -12.51 -2.89 -5.57
N PRO A 36 -13.05 -1.67 -5.44
CA PRO A 36 -13.64 -1.22 -4.18
C PRO A 36 -14.75 -2.17 -3.72
N ALA A 37 -14.70 -2.59 -2.47
CA ALA A 37 -15.67 -3.47 -1.85
C ALA A 37 -16.29 -2.86 -0.58
N THR A 38 -15.48 -2.10 0.17
CA THR A 38 -15.88 -1.49 1.43
C THR A 38 -15.47 -0.02 1.44
N GLU A 39 -16.41 0.87 1.75
CA GLU A 39 -16.13 2.25 2.06
C GLU A 39 -15.97 2.39 3.57
N VAL A 40 -14.86 2.97 3.99
CA VAL A 40 -14.55 3.25 5.38
C VAL A 40 -14.57 4.75 5.58
N SER A 41 -15.34 5.23 6.55
CA SER A 41 -15.44 6.65 6.85
C SER A 41 -15.27 6.90 8.35
N LEU A 42 -14.41 7.84 8.67
CA LEU A 42 -14.20 8.34 10.02
C LEU A 42 -14.63 9.80 10.10
N LYS A 43 -15.67 10.07 10.86
CA LYS A 43 -16.07 11.43 11.22
C LYS A 43 -15.37 11.82 12.51
N GLY A 44 -14.35 12.65 12.38
CA GLY A 44 -13.59 13.20 13.51
C GLY A 44 -14.00 14.63 13.87
N PRO A 45 -13.34 15.24 14.87
CA PRO A 45 -13.58 16.64 15.25
C PRO A 45 -13.09 17.64 14.20
N TYR A 46 -12.31 17.19 13.22
CA TYR A 46 -11.67 18.05 12.23
C TYR A 46 -12.16 17.81 10.82
N GLY A 47 -13.17 16.97 10.63
CA GLY A 47 -13.70 16.64 9.33
C GLY A 47 -13.92 15.13 9.15
N THR A 48 -14.16 14.72 7.91
CA THR A 48 -14.46 13.34 7.57
C THR A 48 -13.39 12.79 6.64
N LEU A 49 -12.71 11.72 7.08
CA LEU A 49 -11.82 10.92 6.23
C LEU A 49 -12.59 9.76 5.62
N THR A 50 -12.41 9.51 4.34
CA THR A 50 -13.04 8.37 3.66
C THR A 50 -12.01 7.64 2.78
N LEU A 51 -12.02 6.31 2.85
CA LEU A 51 -11.19 5.41 2.05
C LEU A 51 -12.03 4.30 1.44
N GLN A 52 -11.61 3.79 0.29
CA GLN A 52 -12.18 2.60 -0.33
C GLN A 52 -11.18 1.43 -0.19
N LEU A 53 -11.66 0.31 0.33
CA LEU A 53 -10.86 -0.91 0.48
C LEU A 53 -11.36 -2.01 -0.46
N SER A 54 -10.48 -2.88 -0.92
CA SER A 54 -10.88 -4.12 -1.60
C SER A 54 -11.14 -5.23 -0.57
N GLU A 55 -11.83 -6.30 -0.98
CA GLU A 55 -12.34 -7.36 -0.12
C GLU A 55 -11.27 -8.05 0.76
N GLU A 56 -10.01 -8.02 0.33
CA GLU A 56 -8.90 -8.67 1.05
C GLU A 56 -8.25 -7.78 2.13
N TRP A 57 -8.73 -6.54 2.30
CA TRP A 57 -8.21 -5.57 3.26
C TRP A 57 -9.18 -5.34 4.41
N ASN A 58 -8.64 -5.37 5.62
CA ASN A 58 -9.33 -5.04 6.86
C ASN A 58 -8.89 -3.66 7.35
N TYR A 59 -9.63 -3.10 8.30
CA TYR A 59 -9.33 -1.78 8.86
C TYR A 59 -9.67 -1.72 10.34
N GLU A 60 -9.09 -0.73 11.00
CA GLU A 60 -9.43 -0.29 12.34
C GLU A 60 -9.57 1.24 12.36
N ILE A 61 -10.55 1.73 13.11
CA ILE A 61 -10.74 3.15 13.34
C ILE A 61 -10.08 3.49 14.67
N GLN A 62 -9.14 4.44 14.64
CA GLN A 62 -8.43 4.91 15.80
C GLN A 62 -9.03 6.24 16.25
N THR A 63 -9.54 6.29 17.48
CA THR A 63 -10.18 7.48 18.08
C THR A 63 -9.71 7.68 19.52
N GLU A 64 -8.42 7.53 19.79
CA GLU A 64 -7.91 7.67 21.17
C GLU A 64 -7.88 9.12 21.60
N GLU A 65 -8.69 9.43 22.60
CA GLU A 65 -8.82 10.77 23.18
C GLU A 65 -7.54 11.27 23.89
N GLN A 66 -6.66 10.38 24.33
CA GLN A 66 -5.48 10.75 25.13
C GLN A 66 -4.25 11.13 24.28
N ASP A 67 -4.11 10.56 23.07
CA ASP A 67 -3.00 10.87 22.16
C ASP A 67 -3.45 11.58 20.89
N THR A 68 -4.72 11.99 20.84
CA THR A 68 -5.31 12.76 19.72
C THR A 68 -5.09 12.16 18.33
N VAL A 69 -4.99 10.84 18.23
CA VAL A 69 -4.87 10.16 16.94
C VAL A 69 -6.28 9.89 16.42
N TYR A 70 -6.70 10.66 15.43
CA TYR A 70 -7.87 10.33 14.62
C TYR A 70 -7.38 9.77 13.29
N GLY A 71 -7.66 8.49 13.06
CA GLY A 71 -7.15 7.85 11.86
C GLY A 71 -7.88 6.56 11.49
N ILE A 72 -7.57 6.12 10.30
CA ILE A 72 -7.99 4.82 9.76
C ILE A 72 -6.72 4.04 9.47
N SER A 73 -6.49 2.94 10.19
CA SER A 73 -5.47 1.98 9.80
C SER A 73 -6.10 0.90 8.93
N PHE A 74 -5.35 0.43 7.93
CA PHE A 74 -5.77 -0.69 7.10
C PHE A 74 -4.62 -1.66 6.86
N TYR A 75 -4.96 -2.95 6.80
CA TYR A 75 -4.01 -4.04 6.71
C TYR A 75 -4.59 -5.20 5.90
N ARG A 76 -3.74 -6.04 5.37
CA ARG A 76 -4.18 -7.16 4.52
C ARG A 76 -4.45 -8.41 5.34
N GLY A 77 -5.65 -8.99 5.21
CA GLY A 77 -6.05 -10.18 5.97
C GLY A 77 -5.99 -9.92 7.46
N GLU A 78 -5.21 -10.69 8.20
CA GLU A 78 -5.01 -10.56 9.66
C GLU A 78 -3.63 -9.99 10.03
N ASP A 79 -2.87 -9.51 9.02
CA ASP A 79 -1.48 -9.05 9.18
C ASP A 79 -1.43 -7.60 9.66
N LYS A 80 -1.68 -7.38 10.94
CA LYS A 80 -1.64 -6.06 11.58
C LYS A 80 -0.22 -5.50 11.78
N GLU A 81 0.82 -6.33 11.68
CA GLU A 81 2.20 -5.86 11.80
C GLU A 81 2.61 -4.98 10.61
N ASN A 82 1.89 -5.15 9.49
CA ASN A 82 2.10 -4.40 8.25
C ASN A 82 0.87 -3.52 7.93
N GLU A 83 0.44 -2.71 8.89
CA GLU A 83 -0.66 -1.76 8.69
C GLU A 83 -0.17 -0.43 8.11
N VAL A 84 -1.03 0.22 7.35
CA VAL A 84 -0.86 1.60 6.89
C VAL A 84 -1.87 2.48 7.61
N LEU A 85 -1.40 3.54 8.25
CA LEU A 85 -2.23 4.47 9.02
C LEU A 85 -2.41 5.78 8.27
N VAL A 86 -3.65 6.14 8.00
CA VAL A 86 -4.05 7.48 7.55
C VAL A 86 -4.58 8.23 8.75
N LYS A 87 -3.86 9.25 9.22
CA LYS A 87 -4.23 10.01 10.40
C LYS A 87 -4.40 11.49 10.09
N TYR A 88 -5.23 12.15 10.88
CA TYR A 88 -5.32 13.60 10.94
C TYR A 88 -4.41 14.10 12.05
N GLU A 89 -3.54 15.05 11.75
CA GLU A 89 -2.63 15.67 12.72
C GLU A 89 -2.55 17.16 12.45
N LYS A 90 -3.32 17.92 13.24
CA LYS A 90 -3.34 19.38 13.13
C LYS A 90 -2.09 19.98 13.77
N ASP A 91 -1.54 20.97 13.07
CA ASP A 91 -0.37 21.73 13.55
C ASP A 91 0.86 20.83 13.80
N TYR A 92 1.02 19.77 13.01
CA TYR A 92 2.24 18.97 13.06
C TYR A 92 3.45 19.89 12.78
N PRO A 93 4.36 20.05 13.72
CA PRO A 93 5.44 21.04 13.60
C PRO A 93 6.47 20.71 12.53
N GLY A 94 6.23 19.65 11.74
CA GLY A 94 7.16 19.24 10.67
C GLY A 94 8.56 18.98 11.22
N GLU A 95 8.66 18.38 12.40
CA GLU A 95 9.95 17.97 12.95
C GLU A 95 10.47 16.73 12.22
N THR A 96 10.87 16.93 10.99
CA THR A 96 11.80 16.03 10.33
C THR A 96 13.18 16.21 10.94
N CYS A 97 13.32 15.86 12.20
CA CYS A 97 14.61 15.72 12.85
C CYS A 97 15.26 14.41 12.39
N GLY A 98 15.92 14.42 11.24
CA GLY A 98 16.63 13.25 10.75
C GLY A 98 17.71 13.64 9.77
N THR A 99 18.90 13.11 9.96
CA THR A 99 19.92 13.04 8.91
C THR A 99 19.46 11.96 7.91
N GLY A 100 19.51 12.29 6.61
CA GLY A 100 19.22 11.31 5.56
C GLY A 100 17.75 11.25 5.12
N LEU A 101 16.98 12.32 5.29
CA LEU A 101 15.63 12.41 4.71
C LEU A 101 15.72 12.52 3.18
N GLU A 102 15.10 11.59 2.50
CA GLU A 102 14.87 11.63 1.06
C GLU A 102 13.40 11.96 0.79
N GLU A 103 13.16 12.99 -0.02
CA GLU A 103 11.82 13.40 -0.43
C GLU A 103 11.59 13.12 -1.91
N LYS A 104 10.45 12.53 -2.23
CA LYS A 104 10.02 12.32 -3.60
C LYS A 104 8.65 12.94 -3.82
N LYS A 105 8.55 13.84 -4.80
CA LYS A 105 7.26 14.46 -5.19
C LYS A 105 6.39 13.47 -5.93
N ILE A 106 5.18 13.27 -5.45
CA ILE A 106 4.16 12.40 -6.04
C ILE A 106 2.83 13.14 -6.25
N ARG A 107 1.89 12.47 -6.88
CA ARG A 107 0.47 12.83 -6.85
C ARG A 107 -0.30 11.68 -6.24
N LEU A 108 -1.17 11.98 -5.29
CA LEU A 108 -1.99 11.01 -4.59
C LEU A 108 -3.36 11.63 -4.32
N ALA A 109 -4.43 10.87 -4.51
CA ALA A 109 -5.80 11.35 -4.30
C ALA A 109 -6.08 12.71 -5.01
N GLY A 110 -5.51 12.88 -6.21
CA GLY A 110 -5.66 14.09 -7.03
C GLY A 110 -4.79 15.27 -6.63
N GLU A 111 -4.04 15.20 -5.52
CA GLU A 111 -3.24 16.30 -4.98
C GLU A 111 -1.73 16.05 -5.08
N LYS A 112 -0.96 17.11 -4.79
CA LYS A 112 0.49 17.01 -4.66
C LYS A 112 0.84 16.53 -3.26
N ALA A 113 1.78 15.59 -3.17
CA ALA A 113 2.28 15.07 -1.91
C ALA A 113 3.79 14.84 -1.97
N LEU A 114 4.40 14.71 -0.81
CA LEU A 114 5.78 14.27 -0.61
C LEU A 114 5.76 12.87 -0.03
N GLU A 115 6.47 11.96 -0.68
CA GLU A 115 6.80 10.65 -0.17
C GLU A 115 8.17 10.78 0.50
N GLU A 116 8.22 10.53 1.80
CA GLU A 116 9.40 10.70 2.63
C GLU A 116 9.96 9.35 3.07
N SER A 117 11.27 9.19 3.00
CA SER A 117 11.99 8.02 3.51
C SER A 117 13.25 8.45 4.25
N ARG A 118 13.70 7.65 5.22
CA ARG A 118 14.90 7.93 6.00
C ARG A 118 15.93 6.81 5.85
N ASP A 119 17.19 7.17 6.09
CA ASP A 119 18.29 6.21 6.20
C ASP A 119 17.97 5.16 7.29
N GLY A 120 18.02 3.89 6.91
CA GLY A 120 17.72 2.77 7.81
C GLY A 120 16.39 2.08 7.53
N PHE A 121 15.47 2.69 6.80
CA PHE A 121 14.36 1.99 6.19
C PHE A 121 14.85 1.14 5.02
N ALA A 122 14.19 0.03 4.75
CA ALA A 122 14.52 -0.82 3.61
C ALA A 122 14.44 0.03 2.33
N SER A 123 15.53 0.12 1.58
CA SER A 123 15.63 0.99 0.41
C SER A 123 14.46 0.82 -0.54
N GLY A 124 13.76 1.92 -0.83
CA GLY A 124 12.60 1.96 -1.71
C GLY A 124 11.24 1.84 -1.02
N ILE A 125 11.20 1.87 0.32
CA ILE A 125 9.96 1.96 1.10
C ILE A 125 9.88 3.38 1.68
N TRP A 126 8.76 4.06 1.46
CA TRP A 126 8.49 5.33 2.12
C TRP A 126 8.01 5.09 3.58
N GLU A 127 8.33 6.03 4.43
CA GLU A 127 7.95 6.04 5.84
C GLU A 127 6.67 6.85 6.06
N GLU A 128 6.58 7.99 5.39
CA GLU A 128 5.48 8.92 5.50
C GLU A 128 5.12 9.53 4.14
N ILE A 129 3.84 9.84 3.96
CA ILE A 129 3.37 10.70 2.87
C ILE A 129 2.64 11.89 3.48
N VAL A 130 3.06 13.09 3.08
CA VAL A 130 2.50 14.38 3.52
C VAL A 130 1.92 15.11 2.31
N PHE A 131 0.68 15.58 2.41
CA PHE A 131 0.08 16.39 1.36
C PHE A 131 0.55 17.85 1.42
N LEU A 132 0.67 18.48 0.24
CA LEU A 132 1.15 19.87 0.10
C LEU A 132 0.02 20.88 -0.18
N GLY A 133 -1.22 20.57 0.16
CA GLY A 133 -2.37 21.38 -0.20
C GLY A 133 -3.42 21.41 0.90
N GLU A 134 -4.68 21.36 0.54
CA GLU A 134 -5.81 21.41 1.46
C GLU A 134 -5.85 20.24 2.44
N LYS A 135 -5.17 19.14 2.09
CA LYS A 135 -5.02 17.94 2.94
C LYS A 135 -3.71 17.92 3.75
N SER A 136 -3.04 19.07 3.94
CA SER A 136 -1.74 19.13 4.62
C SER A 136 -1.75 18.60 6.06
N ASP A 137 -2.92 18.56 6.68
CA ASP A 137 -3.10 17.99 8.01
C ASP A 137 -3.34 16.47 8.00
N ILE A 138 -3.34 15.86 6.84
CA ILE A 138 -3.47 14.40 6.68
C ILE A 138 -2.10 13.80 6.44
N HIS A 139 -1.72 12.89 7.32
CA HIS A 139 -0.46 12.16 7.30
C HIS A 139 -0.73 10.67 7.04
N ILE A 140 0.06 10.08 6.17
CA ILE A 140 -0.01 8.66 5.88
C ILE A 140 1.29 8.03 6.36
N ILE A 141 1.19 7.17 7.34
CA ILE A 141 2.34 6.49 7.96
C ILE A 141 2.39 5.04 7.49
N ASN A 142 3.56 4.63 7.07
CA ASN A 142 3.84 3.25 6.74
C ASN A 142 4.84 2.67 7.75
N PRO A 143 4.39 2.01 8.82
CA PRO A 143 5.26 1.41 9.82
C PRO A 143 5.97 0.15 9.31
N CYS A 144 5.60 -0.32 8.11
CA CYS A 144 6.09 -1.57 7.55
C CYS A 144 7.56 -1.50 7.18
N GLY A 145 8.41 -2.20 7.94
CA GLY A 145 9.83 -2.41 7.65
C GLY A 145 10.12 -3.60 6.73
N GLU A 146 9.13 -4.44 6.40
CA GLU A 146 9.33 -5.66 5.61
C GLU A 146 9.29 -5.41 4.10
N SER A 147 10.46 -5.37 3.48
CA SER A 147 10.60 -5.14 2.03
C SER A 147 9.89 -6.20 1.16
N ALA A 148 9.72 -7.44 1.64
CA ALA A 148 9.04 -8.49 0.91
C ALA A 148 7.53 -8.23 0.83
N TRP A 149 6.91 -7.93 1.97
CA TRP A 149 5.48 -7.59 2.05
C TRP A 149 5.17 -6.35 1.19
N TRP A 150 6.00 -5.32 1.28
CA TRP A 150 5.83 -4.09 0.52
C TRP A 150 5.84 -4.34 -1.00
N LYS A 151 6.83 -5.07 -1.50
CA LYS A 151 6.93 -5.41 -2.94
C LYS A 151 5.70 -6.12 -3.49
N GLU A 152 5.01 -6.87 -2.64
CA GLU A 152 3.79 -7.57 -3.03
C GLU A 152 2.56 -6.68 -2.98
N ASN A 153 2.51 -5.73 -2.07
CA ASN A 153 1.30 -4.99 -1.71
C ASN A 153 1.33 -3.51 -2.10
N GLU A 154 2.51 -2.90 -2.37
CA GLU A 154 2.68 -1.48 -2.69
C GLU A 154 1.64 -0.95 -3.67
N LYS A 155 1.43 -1.65 -4.76
CA LYS A 155 0.48 -1.21 -5.79
C LYS A 155 -0.95 -1.12 -5.26
N GLN A 156 -1.38 -2.06 -4.42
CA GLN A 156 -2.72 -2.05 -3.85
C GLN A 156 -2.85 -0.99 -2.77
N VAL A 157 -1.82 -0.83 -1.91
CA VAL A 157 -1.75 0.23 -0.92
C VAL A 157 -1.91 1.60 -1.60
N MET A 158 -1.12 1.87 -2.65
CA MET A 158 -1.21 3.14 -3.37
C MET A 158 -2.56 3.33 -4.05
N GLN A 159 -3.21 2.27 -4.55
CA GLN A 159 -4.55 2.33 -5.12
C GLN A 159 -5.63 2.63 -4.06
N ILE A 160 -5.50 2.08 -2.85
CA ILE A 160 -6.36 2.40 -1.70
C ILE A 160 -6.18 3.87 -1.34
N LEU A 161 -4.94 4.31 -1.16
CA LEU A 161 -4.61 5.69 -0.80
C LEU A 161 -5.06 6.71 -1.86
N ASP A 162 -5.08 6.33 -3.13
CA ASP A 162 -5.57 7.21 -4.21
C ASP A 162 -7.09 7.43 -4.15
N THR A 163 -7.81 6.64 -3.34
CA THR A 163 -9.24 6.86 -3.07
C THR A 163 -9.53 7.81 -1.90
N LEU A 164 -8.47 8.27 -1.21
CA LEU A 164 -8.61 9.11 -0.02
C LEU A 164 -9.37 10.40 -0.32
N GLN A 165 -10.43 10.62 0.43
CA GLN A 165 -11.20 11.86 0.45
C GLN A 165 -11.16 12.46 1.84
N TYR A 166 -11.07 13.77 1.90
CA TYR A 166 -11.16 14.54 3.13
C TYR A 166 -12.14 15.69 2.92
N ASP A 167 -13.13 15.75 3.82
CA ASP A 167 -14.14 16.81 3.88
C ASP A 167 -14.00 17.51 5.24
N PRO A 168 -13.40 18.73 5.28
CA PRO A 168 -13.11 19.47 6.50
C PRO A 168 -14.34 19.98 7.24
#